data_f219925d7a41a5cabe8daf41b085616e
#
_entry.id   f219925d7a41a5cabe8daf41b085616e
#
_cell.length_a   1.000
_cell.length_b   1.000
_cell.length_c   1.000
_cell.angle_alpha   90.00
_cell.angle_beta   90.00
_cell.angle_gamma   90.00
#
_symmetry.space_group_name_H-M   'P 1'
#
loop_
_entity.id
_entity.type
_entity.pdbx_description
1 polymer ?
#
loop_
_entity_poly.entity_id
_entity_poly.type
_entity_poly.pdbx_seq_one_letter_code
_entity_poly.pdbx_strand_id
1 'polypeptide(L)'
;MSNLDDLPTLEQDDQLAEPLRRVAYEAGMMLGLSATRDEQAYHRRRLTRHQYWLHGYGTLAGLRVSMDPDSHDNDVDDILVRLHVSPGIAIDGLGREVLVHETYCINLRQWLDAQSEASLLEGFDGSNDLLWLRVCIRQKDC
;
A
#
# COMPACT_ATOMS: atom_id res chain seq x y z
N MET A 1 30.96 9.05 -1.18
CA MET A 1 29.69 8.72 -0.52
C MET A 1 28.60 9.42 -1.32
N SER A 2 27.94 8.70 -2.21
CA SER A 2 26.78 9.23 -2.96
C SER A 2 25.63 9.34 -1.98
N ASN A 3 25.04 10.54 -1.88
CA ASN A 3 23.89 10.80 -1.06
C ASN A 3 22.74 9.88 -1.50
N LEU A 4 22.12 9.22 -0.52
CA LEU A 4 20.90 8.44 -0.71
C LEU A 4 19.72 9.33 -1.17
N ASP A 5 19.86 10.64 -1.05
CA ASP A 5 18.85 11.65 -1.43
C ASP A 5 18.72 11.86 -2.94
N ASP A 6 19.66 11.35 -3.76
CA ASP A 6 19.63 11.44 -5.23
C ASP A 6 18.94 10.26 -5.92
N LEU A 7 18.33 9.33 -5.17
CA LEU A 7 17.50 8.30 -5.78
C LEU A 7 16.17 8.92 -6.22
N PRO A 8 15.80 8.79 -7.50
CA PRO A 8 14.47 9.23 -7.94
C PRO A 8 13.43 8.57 -7.04
N THR A 9 12.62 9.40 -6.40
CA THR A 9 11.58 8.92 -5.51
C THR A 9 10.65 7.98 -6.28
N LEU A 10 10.28 6.84 -5.69
CA LEU A 10 9.36 5.87 -6.30
C LEU A 10 8.05 6.54 -6.75
N GLU A 11 7.70 7.65 -6.13
CA GLU A 11 6.54 8.49 -6.44
C GLU A 11 6.55 9.10 -7.85
N GLN A 12 7.70 9.10 -8.53
CA GLN A 12 7.83 9.64 -9.89
C GLN A 12 7.83 8.56 -10.97
N ASP A 13 7.72 7.30 -10.59
CA ASP A 13 7.82 6.19 -11.53
C ASP A 13 6.64 6.13 -12.53
N ASP A 14 5.49 6.68 -12.18
CA ASP A 14 4.31 6.80 -13.05
C ASP A 14 4.40 7.94 -14.07
N GLN A 15 5.31 8.91 -13.88
CA GLN A 15 5.41 10.09 -14.73
C GLN A 15 5.87 9.76 -16.15
N LEU A 16 5.10 10.24 -17.14
CA LEU A 16 5.41 10.05 -18.56
C LEU A 16 6.50 10.99 -19.09
N ALA A 17 6.76 12.09 -18.37
CA ALA A 17 7.70 13.12 -18.81
C ALA A 17 9.17 12.62 -18.89
N GLU A 18 9.52 11.65 -18.04
CA GLU A 18 10.86 11.07 -18.09
C GLU A 18 10.92 9.90 -19.06
N PRO A 19 11.84 9.94 -20.06
CA PRO A 19 12.04 8.83 -20.98
C PRO A 19 12.58 7.61 -20.26
N LEU A 20 12.05 6.45 -20.56
CA LEU A 20 12.58 5.17 -20.09
C LEU A 20 13.87 4.85 -20.86
N ARG A 21 14.98 4.68 -20.13
CA ARG A 21 16.27 4.27 -20.68
C ARG A 21 16.52 2.82 -20.33
N ARG A 22 16.87 2.03 -21.32
CA ARG A 22 17.23 0.62 -21.16
C ARG A 22 18.72 0.45 -21.44
N VAL A 23 19.37 -0.40 -20.67
CA VAL A 23 20.77 -0.78 -20.94
C VAL A 23 20.84 -1.62 -22.22
N ALA A 24 21.69 -1.24 -23.15
CA ALA A 24 22.02 -2.05 -24.32
C ALA A 24 23.20 -2.96 -23.95
N TYR A 25 22.95 -4.26 -23.90
CA TYR A 25 24.00 -5.24 -23.55
C TYR A 25 24.80 -5.62 -24.78
N GLU A 26 26.13 -5.54 -24.66
CA GLU A 26 27.07 -5.96 -25.68
C GLU A 26 28.09 -6.93 -25.09
N ALA A 27 28.61 -7.83 -25.94
CA ALA A 27 29.62 -8.78 -25.52
C ALA A 27 30.90 -8.06 -25.04
N GLY A 28 31.37 -8.40 -23.84
CA GLY A 28 32.51 -7.77 -23.20
C GLY A 28 32.23 -6.49 -22.42
N MET A 29 30.96 -6.06 -22.33
CA MET A 29 30.56 -4.92 -21.52
C MET A 29 30.72 -5.23 -20.02
N MET A 30 31.37 -4.31 -19.29
CA MET A 30 31.39 -4.36 -17.83
C MET A 30 30.12 -3.70 -17.27
N LEU A 31 29.36 -4.44 -16.48
CA LEU A 31 28.19 -3.92 -15.81
C LEU A 31 28.60 -3.21 -14.51
N GLY A 32 28.58 -1.89 -14.55
CA GLY A 32 28.73 -1.07 -13.35
C GLY A 32 27.43 -0.94 -12.56
N LEU A 33 27.53 -0.42 -11.35
CA LEU A 33 26.38 -0.19 -10.46
C LEU A 33 25.31 0.71 -11.10
N SER A 34 25.73 1.73 -11.86
CA SER A 34 24.80 2.63 -12.57
C SER A 34 23.96 1.88 -13.61
N ALA A 35 24.60 1.05 -14.45
CA ALA A 35 23.89 0.28 -15.47
C ALA A 35 22.88 -0.68 -14.84
N THR A 36 23.23 -1.32 -13.72
CA THR A 36 22.32 -2.21 -13.00
C THR A 36 21.12 -1.44 -12.42
N ARG A 37 21.36 -0.26 -11.85
CA ARG A 37 20.29 0.61 -11.33
C ARG A 37 19.35 1.10 -12.44
N ASP A 38 19.90 1.52 -13.56
CA ASP A 38 19.13 2.00 -14.72
C ASP A 38 18.22 0.89 -15.26
N GLU A 39 18.73 -0.35 -15.34
CA GLU A 39 17.95 -1.50 -15.79
C GLU A 39 16.81 -1.83 -14.82
N GLN A 40 17.09 -1.85 -13.52
CA GLN A 40 16.04 -2.06 -12.52
C GLN A 40 14.99 -0.94 -12.55
N ALA A 41 15.43 0.31 -12.67
CA ALA A 41 14.53 1.46 -12.77
C ALA A 41 13.66 1.38 -14.04
N TYR A 42 14.24 0.95 -15.16
CA TYR A 42 13.52 0.75 -16.41
C TYR A 42 12.36 -0.25 -16.24
N HIS A 43 12.63 -1.43 -15.69
CA HIS A 43 11.60 -2.45 -15.50
C HIS A 43 10.53 -2.02 -14.50
N ARG A 44 10.94 -1.46 -13.38
CA ARG A 44 10.01 -0.96 -12.36
C ARG A 44 9.10 0.13 -12.93
N ARG A 45 9.65 1.18 -13.52
CA ARG A 45 8.89 2.29 -14.10
C ARG A 45 7.97 1.85 -15.23
N ARG A 46 8.42 0.91 -16.07
CA ARG A 46 7.58 0.37 -17.13
C ARG A 46 6.35 -0.34 -16.58
N LEU A 47 6.53 -1.17 -15.54
CA LEU A 47 5.43 -1.86 -14.88
C LEU A 47 4.50 -0.89 -14.19
N THR A 48 5.04 0.02 -13.38
CA THR A 48 4.27 1.04 -12.65
C THR A 48 3.43 1.90 -13.59
N ARG A 49 4.02 2.40 -14.69
CA ARG A 49 3.30 3.16 -15.71
C ARG A 49 2.19 2.36 -16.38
N HIS A 50 2.45 1.09 -16.69
CA HIS A 50 1.46 0.20 -17.27
C HIS A 50 0.28 0.03 -16.31
N GLN A 51 0.53 -0.26 -15.04
CA GLN A 51 -0.51 -0.43 -14.04
C GLN A 51 -1.30 0.86 -13.81
N TYR A 52 -0.62 1.98 -13.59
CA TYR A 52 -1.26 3.27 -13.33
C TYR A 52 -2.15 3.74 -14.49
N TRP A 53 -1.59 3.75 -15.72
CA TRP A 53 -2.29 4.33 -16.87
C TRP A 53 -3.31 3.43 -17.54
N LEU A 54 -3.16 2.11 -17.45
CA LEU A 54 -4.07 1.16 -18.09
C LEU A 54 -5.08 0.54 -17.13
N HIS A 55 -4.71 0.33 -15.88
CA HIS A 55 -5.56 -0.36 -14.91
C HIS A 55 -6.09 0.57 -13.80
N GLY A 56 -5.41 1.69 -13.54
CA GLY A 56 -5.74 2.55 -12.41
C GLY A 56 -5.35 1.91 -11.08
N TYR A 57 -6.00 2.34 -10.00
CA TYR A 57 -5.74 1.88 -8.64
C TYR A 57 -6.96 1.20 -8.01
N GLY A 58 -6.72 0.33 -7.06
CA GLY A 58 -7.76 -0.37 -6.31
C GLY A 58 -7.42 -1.82 -6.02
N THR A 59 -8.36 -2.52 -5.42
CA THR A 59 -8.25 -3.95 -5.13
C THR A 59 -8.46 -4.77 -6.40
N LEU A 60 -7.50 -5.64 -6.71
CA LEU A 60 -7.59 -6.57 -7.84
C LEU A 60 -8.23 -7.90 -7.41
N ALA A 61 -7.80 -8.42 -6.27
CA ALA A 61 -8.31 -9.68 -5.73
C ALA A 61 -8.10 -9.76 -4.21
N GLY A 62 -8.97 -10.48 -3.53
CA GLY A 62 -8.90 -10.65 -2.07
C GLY A 62 -9.13 -9.35 -1.30
N LEU A 63 -8.35 -9.11 -0.25
CA LEU A 63 -8.41 -7.94 0.64
C LEU A 63 -9.81 -7.70 1.21
N ARG A 64 -10.56 -8.79 1.43
CA ARG A 64 -11.89 -8.71 2.02
C ARG A 64 -11.76 -8.41 3.51
N VAL A 65 -12.46 -7.39 3.96
CA VAL A 65 -12.61 -7.08 5.38
C VAL A 65 -13.84 -7.82 5.90
N SER A 66 -13.68 -8.56 6.97
CA SER A 66 -14.76 -9.27 7.67
C SER A 66 -14.60 -9.14 9.16
N MET A 67 -15.69 -9.24 9.88
CA MET A 67 -15.67 -9.37 11.35
C MET A 67 -15.25 -10.79 11.71
N ASP A 68 -14.42 -10.93 12.74
CA ASP A 68 -14.12 -12.23 13.34
C ASP A 68 -15.41 -12.83 13.90
N PRO A 69 -15.75 -14.09 13.58
CA PRO A 69 -16.93 -14.76 14.13
C PRO A 69 -16.93 -14.84 15.67
N ASP A 70 -15.75 -14.87 16.28
CA ASP A 70 -15.58 -14.91 17.73
C ASP A 70 -15.59 -13.52 18.38
N SER A 71 -15.82 -12.47 17.59
CA SER A 71 -16.02 -11.12 18.12
C SER A 71 -17.27 -11.07 19.00
N HIS A 72 -17.15 -10.53 20.19
CA HIS A 72 -18.25 -10.40 21.14
C HIS A 72 -18.22 -9.04 21.84
N ASP A 73 -19.40 -8.60 22.23
CA ASP A 73 -19.66 -7.41 23.02
C ASP A 73 -20.50 -7.85 24.22
N ASN A 74 -19.85 -8.47 25.20
CA ASN A 74 -20.54 -9.07 26.33
C ASN A 74 -20.76 -8.12 27.52
N ASP A 75 -19.83 -7.16 27.69
CA ASP A 75 -19.89 -6.14 28.75
C ASP A 75 -19.04 -4.93 28.36
N VAL A 76 -19.27 -3.80 29.04
CA VAL A 76 -18.55 -2.53 28.78
C VAL A 76 -17.03 -2.67 28.93
N ASP A 77 -16.57 -3.65 29.68
CA ASP A 77 -15.16 -3.91 29.94
C ASP A 77 -14.56 -5.04 29.09
N ASP A 78 -15.37 -5.85 28.39
CA ASP A 78 -14.92 -7.01 27.61
C ASP A 78 -15.44 -6.96 26.15
N ILE A 79 -15.18 -5.84 25.49
CA ILE A 79 -15.48 -5.68 24.08
C ILE A 79 -14.31 -6.21 23.27
N LEU A 80 -14.47 -7.37 22.66
CA LEU A 80 -13.49 -7.95 21.76
C LEU A 80 -14.01 -7.92 20.32
N VAL A 81 -13.74 -6.84 19.60
CA VAL A 81 -14.04 -6.74 18.18
C VAL A 81 -12.76 -6.85 17.37
N ARG A 82 -12.69 -7.89 16.54
CA ARG A 82 -11.58 -8.12 15.63
C ARG A 82 -12.07 -8.05 14.19
N LEU A 83 -11.29 -7.37 13.37
CA LEU A 83 -11.48 -7.36 11.93
C LEU A 83 -10.38 -8.18 11.27
N HIS A 84 -10.78 -9.04 10.35
CA HIS A 84 -9.88 -9.80 9.51
C HIS A 84 -9.81 -9.19 8.12
N VAL A 85 -8.58 -9.04 7.62
CA VAL A 85 -8.32 -8.65 6.23
C VAL A 85 -7.71 -9.87 5.54
N SER A 86 -8.42 -10.42 4.56
CA SER A 86 -7.93 -11.60 3.84
C SER A 86 -6.71 -11.28 2.97
N PRO A 87 -5.90 -12.29 2.62
CA PRO A 87 -4.84 -12.13 1.63
C PRO A 87 -5.39 -11.57 0.32
N GLY A 88 -4.54 -10.87 -0.41
CA GLY A 88 -4.94 -10.30 -1.67
C GLY A 88 -3.93 -9.34 -2.26
N ILE A 89 -4.32 -8.74 -3.36
CA ILE A 89 -3.49 -7.85 -4.16
C ILE A 89 -4.27 -6.59 -4.55
N ALA A 90 -3.59 -5.47 -4.51
CA ALA A 90 -4.10 -4.17 -4.96
C ALA A 90 -3.03 -3.40 -5.72
N ILE A 91 -3.46 -2.41 -6.46
CA ILE A 91 -2.61 -1.38 -7.05
C ILE A 91 -2.86 -0.07 -6.28
N ASP A 92 -1.80 0.55 -5.83
CA ASP A 92 -1.90 1.85 -5.14
C ASP A 92 -2.07 3.03 -6.13
N GLY A 93 -2.29 4.23 -5.58
CA GLY A 93 -2.46 5.45 -6.37
C GLY A 93 -1.23 5.90 -7.16
N LEU A 94 -0.11 5.21 -7.04
CA LEU A 94 1.13 5.44 -7.78
C LEU A 94 1.43 4.32 -8.79
N GLY A 95 0.52 3.35 -8.94
CA GLY A 95 0.69 2.20 -9.84
C GLY A 95 1.59 1.11 -9.28
N ARG A 96 1.80 1.07 -7.96
CA ARG A 96 2.62 0.04 -7.33
C ARG A 96 1.75 -1.10 -6.84
N GLU A 97 2.28 -2.31 -6.97
CA GLU A 97 1.62 -3.50 -6.45
C GLU A 97 1.74 -3.56 -4.93
N VAL A 98 0.62 -3.76 -4.27
CA VAL A 98 0.54 -4.00 -2.83
C VAL A 98 0.01 -5.41 -2.59
N LEU A 99 0.85 -6.27 -2.07
CA LEU A 99 0.55 -7.69 -1.87
C LEU A 99 0.47 -8.01 -0.38
N VAL A 100 -0.64 -8.63 -0.01
CA VAL A 100 -0.89 -9.13 1.34
C VAL A 100 -0.91 -10.67 1.27
N HIS A 101 0.11 -11.30 1.86
CA HIS A 101 0.32 -12.75 1.75
C HIS A 101 -0.51 -13.57 2.73
N GLU A 102 -0.85 -13.00 3.87
CA GLU A 102 -1.54 -13.70 4.95
C GLU A 102 -2.66 -12.85 5.54
N THR A 103 -3.55 -13.47 6.28
CA THR A 103 -4.65 -12.76 6.93
C THR A 103 -4.13 -11.87 8.04
N TYR A 104 -4.50 -10.60 8.01
CA TYR A 104 -4.25 -9.66 9.09
C TYR A 104 -5.46 -9.59 10.02
N CYS A 105 -5.17 -9.58 11.32
CA CYS A 105 -6.16 -9.37 12.37
C CYS A 105 -5.95 -7.98 12.99
N ILE A 106 -6.99 -7.17 13.00
CA ILE A 106 -6.99 -5.83 13.58
C ILE A 106 -7.86 -5.87 14.84
N ASN A 107 -7.26 -5.61 16.00
CA ASN A 107 -8.01 -5.39 17.23
C ASN A 107 -8.57 -3.97 17.22
N LEU A 108 -9.89 -3.85 17.06
CA LEU A 108 -10.54 -2.54 16.92
C LEU A 108 -10.43 -1.70 18.18
N ARG A 109 -10.48 -2.31 19.38
CA ARG A 109 -10.34 -1.59 20.65
C ARG A 109 -8.97 -0.92 20.76
N GLN A 110 -7.89 -1.70 20.52
CA GLN A 110 -6.53 -1.15 20.54
C GLN A 110 -6.33 -0.06 19.50
N TRP A 111 -6.96 -0.20 18.35
CA TRP A 111 -6.90 0.82 17.31
C TRP A 111 -7.62 2.10 17.75
N LEU A 112 -8.83 1.99 18.32
CA LEU A 112 -9.60 3.13 18.84
C LEU A 112 -8.85 3.87 19.95
N ASP A 113 -8.28 3.13 20.89
CA ASP A 113 -7.51 3.70 22.02
C ASP A 113 -6.26 4.47 21.55
N ALA A 114 -5.73 4.13 20.37
CA ALA A 114 -4.58 4.81 19.77
C ALA A 114 -4.96 6.06 18.94
N GLN A 115 -6.25 6.31 18.70
CA GLN A 115 -6.68 7.45 17.90
C GLN A 115 -6.82 8.72 18.75
N SER A 116 -6.64 9.87 18.09
CA SER A 116 -6.98 11.15 18.69
C SER A 116 -8.50 11.41 18.56
N GLU A 117 -9.06 12.15 19.51
CA GLU A 117 -10.48 12.56 19.46
C GLU A 117 -10.82 13.27 18.13
N ALA A 118 -9.94 14.13 17.64
CA ALA A 118 -10.13 14.82 16.37
C ALA A 118 -10.26 13.87 15.18
N SER A 119 -9.44 12.80 15.15
CA SER A 119 -9.51 11.78 14.08
C SER A 119 -10.80 10.96 14.12
N LEU A 120 -11.31 10.69 15.31
CA LEU A 120 -12.57 9.97 15.47
C LEU A 120 -13.77 10.83 15.06
N LEU A 121 -13.73 12.12 15.36
CA LEU A 121 -14.80 13.08 14.98
C LEU A 121 -14.93 13.24 13.46
N GLU A 122 -13.84 13.10 12.69
CA GLU A 122 -13.92 13.12 11.22
C GLU A 122 -14.77 11.99 10.63
N GLY A 123 -14.78 10.83 11.28
CA GLY A 123 -15.56 9.66 10.86
C GLY A 123 -16.94 9.53 11.50
N PHE A 124 -17.29 10.43 12.42
CA PHE A 124 -18.51 10.32 13.19
C PHE A 124 -19.68 11.03 12.51
N ASP A 125 -20.75 10.27 12.25
CA ASP A 125 -22.04 10.79 11.80
C ASP A 125 -22.97 10.96 13.00
N GLY A 126 -23.02 12.17 13.54
CA GLY A 126 -23.87 12.50 14.69
C GLY A 126 -25.37 12.41 14.44
N SER A 127 -25.81 12.26 13.18
CA SER A 127 -27.24 12.08 12.86
C SER A 127 -27.73 10.67 13.13
N ASN A 128 -26.84 9.68 13.01
CA ASN A 128 -27.16 8.26 13.11
C ASN A 128 -26.37 7.54 14.21
N ASP A 129 -25.57 8.24 14.98
CA ASP A 129 -24.65 7.66 15.98
C ASP A 129 -23.70 6.59 15.39
N LEU A 130 -23.24 6.82 14.16
CA LEU A 130 -22.37 5.89 13.44
C LEU A 130 -20.96 6.44 13.32
N LEU A 131 -19.99 5.57 13.57
CA LEU A 131 -18.58 5.84 13.30
C LEU A 131 -18.15 5.09 12.04
N TRP A 132 -17.83 5.83 10.98
CA TRP A 132 -17.32 5.27 9.73
C TRP A 132 -15.82 5.05 9.80
N LEU A 133 -15.40 3.82 9.59
CA LEU A 133 -13.99 3.43 9.58
C LEU A 133 -13.56 3.03 8.17
N ARG A 134 -12.36 3.46 7.79
CA ARG A 134 -11.73 3.06 6.54
C ARG A 134 -10.51 2.19 6.83
N VAL A 135 -10.53 0.96 6.35
CA VAL A 135 -9.36 0.08 6.36
C VAL A 135 -8.56 0.34 5.09
N CYS A 136 -7.32 0.76 5.25
CA CYS A 136 -6.41 1.07 4.15
C CYS A 136 -5.17 0.18 4.23
N ILE A 137 -4.66 -0.20 3.06
CA ILE A 137 -3.34 -0.82 2.92
C ILE A 137 -2.39 0.18 2.27
N ARG A 138 -1.16 0.14 2.66
CA ARG A 138 -0.11 1.00 2.12
C ARG A 138 1.14 0.19 1.87
N GLN A 139 1.76 0.39 0.72
CA GLN A 139 3.09 -0.14 0.46
C GLN A 139 4.09 0.56 1.39
N LYS A 140 4.98 -0.23 1.98
CA LYS A 140 6.12 0.26 2.74
C LYS A 140 7.36 -0.38 2.13
N ASP A 141 8.24 0.44 1.60
CA ASP A 141 9.56 0.01 1.17
C ASP A 141 10.43 -0.26 2.41
N CYS A 142 11.17 -1.37 2.38
CA CYS A 142 12.10 -1.76 3.44
C CYS A 142 13.47 -1.10 3.21
#